data_b7dab666389c385a0b86cafa5d674403
#
_entry.id   b7dab666389c385a0b86cafa5d674403
#
_cell.length_a   1.000
_cell.length_b   1.000
_cell.length_c   1.000
_cell.angle_alpha   90.00
_cell.angle_beta   90.00
_cell.angle_gamma   90.00
#
_symmetry.space_group_name_H-M   'P 1'
#
loop_
_entity.id
_entity.type
_entity.pdbx_description
1 polymer ?
#
loop_
_entity_poly.entity_id
_entity_poly.type
_entity_poly.pdbx_seq_one_letter_code
_entity_poly.pdbx_strand_id
1 'polypeptide(L)'
;MSTEEMTSGVETIEGKAGKILEEARSKANEILLKANEEASKILSSRLPVDEVKAEYERIIDKAREEADKEVENAREKASKIKTEVGSKADKIIKRIVSNITGAELG
;
A
#
# COMPACT_ATOMS: atom_id res chain seq x y z
N MET A 1 0.46 -8.85 29.08
CA MET A 1 0.14 -7.71 28.22
C MET A 1 -1.21 -7.13 28.59
N SER A 2 -1.29 -5.85 28.84
CA SER A 2 -2.54 -5.18 29.19
C SER A 2 -3.40 -4.93 27.93
N THR A 3 -4.69 -4.71 28.15
CA THR A 3 -5.60 -4.32 27.07
C THR A 3 -5.16 -3.03 26.39
N GLU A 4 -4.63 -2.07 27.18
CA GLU A 4 -4.09 -0.80 26.68
C GLU A 4 -2.88 -1.01 25.79
N GLU A 5 -1.96 -1.90 26.15
CA GLU A 5 -0.79 -2.24 25.33
C GLU A 5 -1.21 -2.91 24.03
N MET A 6 -2.20 -3.78 24.05
CA MET A 6 -2.76 -4.41 22.86
C MET A 6 -3.41 -3.40 21.91
N THR A 7 -4.22 -2.49 22.47
CA THR A 7 -4.86 -1.43 21.71
C THR A 7 -3.83 -0.52 21.08
N SER A 8 -2.80 -0.12 21.82
CA SER A 8 -1.70 0.69 21.33
C SER A 8 -0.92 -0.02 20.21
N GLY A 9 -0.69 -1.34 20.36
CA GLY A 9 -0.06 -2.16 19.33
C GLY A 9 -0.86 -2.21 18.04
N VAL A 10 -2.17 -2.40 18.12
CA VAL A 10 -3.07 -2.40 16.96
C VAL A 10 -3.08 -1.04 16.28
N GLU A 11 -3.20 0.05 17.03
CA GLU A 11 -3.14 1.41 16.49
C GLU A 11 -1.83 1.70 15.76
N THR A 12 -0.69 1.25 16.31
CA THR A 12 0.61 1.40 15.67
C THR A 12 0.68 0.68 14.34
N ILE A 13 0.07 -0.49 14.24
CA ILE A 13 0.07 -1.30 13.02
C ILE A 13 -0.87 -0.73 11.98
N GLU A 14 -2.05 -0.28 12.37
CA GLU A 14 -2.94 0.45 11.48
C GLU A 14 -2.27 1.72 10.97
N GLY A 15 -1.52 2.42 11.83
CA GLY A 15 -0.71 3.56 11.45
C GLY A 15 0.35 3.21 10.42
N LYS A 16 1.07 2.11 10.60
CA LYS A 16 2.06 1.62 9.63
C LYS A 16 1.43 1.23 8.30
N ALA A 17 0.31 0.51 8.34
CA ALA A 17 -0.41 0.12 7.13
C ALA A 17 -0.92 1.35 6.37
N GLY A 18 -1.48 2.33 7.07
CA GLY A 18 -1.91 3.60 6.50
C GLY A 18 -0.76 4.37 5.87
N LYS A 19 0.39 4.40 6.51
CA LYS A 19 1.60 5.05 6.02
C LYS A 19 2.12 4.41 4.74
N ILE A 20 2.12 3.09 4.66
CA ILE A 20 2.50 2.34 3.45
C ILE A 20 1.59 2.72 2.28
N LEU A 21 0.28 2.79 2.50
CA LEU A 21 -0.67 3.19 1.47
C LEU A 21 -0.49 4.65 1.04
N GLU A 22 -0.27 5.55 1.99
CA GLU A 22 -0.03 6.96 1.72
C GLU A 22 1.24 7.18 0.91
N GLU A 23 2.34 6.53 1.29
CA GLU A 23 3.59 6.57 0.55
C GLU A 23 3.44 6.01 -0.87
N ALA A 24 2.70 4.90 -1.02
CA ALA A 24 2.44 4.31 -2.33
C ALA A 24 1.60 5.22 -3.23
N ARG A 25 0.59 5.89 -2.69
CA ARG A 25 -0.22 6.86 -3.43
C ARG A 25 0.59 8.08 -3.84
N SER A 26 1.45 8.57 -2.96
CA SER A 26 2.37 9.66 -3.26
C SER A 26 3.32 9.28 -4.40
N LYS A 27 3.87 8.07 -4.35
CA LYS A 27 4.74 7.52 -5.38
C LYS A 27 4.01 7.35 -6.72
N ALA A 28 2.78 6.83 -6.68
CA ALA A 28 1.95 6.69 -7.86
C ALA A 28 1.65 8.05 -8.51
N ASN A 29 1.33 9.06 -7.72
CA ASN A 29 1.12 10.42 -8.20
C ASN A 29 2.39 11.01 -8.82
N GLU A 30 3.54 10.78 -8.22
CA GLU A 30 4.84 11.20 -8.77
C GLU A 30 5.13 10.56 -10.13
N ILE A 31 4.87 9.25 -10.25
CA ILE A 31 5.00 8.51 -11.51
C ILE A 31 4.12 9.14 -12.60
N LEU A 32 2.87 9.44 -12.29
CA LEU A 32 1.92 10.05 -13.22
C LEU A 32 2.32 11.48 -13.61
N LEU A 33 2.79 12.28 -12.66
CA LEU A 33 3.27 13.64 -12.93
C LEU A 33 4.48 13.62 -13.87
N LYS A 34 5.45 12.78 -13.61
CA LYS A 34 6.63 12.64 -14.47
C LYS A 34 6.27 12.17 -15.87
N ALA A 35 5.34 11.21 -15.96
CA ALA A 35 4.85 10.73 -17.25
C ALA A 35 4.13 11.82 -18.05
N ASN A 36 3.31 12.62 -17.38
CA ASN A 36 2.63 13.75 -18.02
C ASN A 36 3.62 14.82 -18.52
N GLU A 37 4.66 15.12 -17.75
CA GLU A 37 5.72 16.03 -18.17
C GLU A 37 6.46 15.51 -19.40
N GLU A 38 6.82 14.23 -19.39
CA GLU A 38 7.49 13.59 -20.52
C GLU A 38 6.61 13.55 -21.77
N ALA A 39 5.33 13.19 -21.60
CA ALA A 39 4.36 13.18 -22.67
C ALA A 39 4.15 14.59 -23.27
N SER A 40 4.11 15.63 -22.43
CA SER A 40 4.01 17.02 -22.90
C SER A 40 5.21 17.45 -23.70
N LYS A 41 6.42 17.02 -23.34
CA LYS A 41 7.63 17.30 -24.11
C LYS A 41 7.58 16.66 -25.49
N ILE A 42 7.03 15.45 -25.58
CA ILE A 42 6.87 14.74 -26.86
C ILE A 42 5.86 15.46 -27.74
N LEU A 43 4.77 15.95 -27.21
CA LEU A 43 3.77 16.74 -27.95
C LEU A 43 4.35 18.03 -28.52
N SER A 44 5.33 18.63 -27.86
CA SER A 44 6.01 19.84 -28.33
C SER A 44 7.18 19.54 -29.28
N SER A 45 7.50 18.27 -29.52
CA SER A 45 8.56 17.88 -30.45
C SER A 45 8.09 17.97 -31.88
N ARG A 46 9.05 18.03 -32.81
CA ARG A 46 8.80 18.13 -34.26
C ARG A 46 8.67 16.76 -34.95
N LEU A 47 8.34 15.72 -34.21
CA LEU A 47 8.11 14.38 -34.75
C LEU A 47 6.80 14.28 -35.52
N PRO A 48 6.67 13.32 -36.45
CA PRO A 48 5.40 13.06 -37.12
C PRO A 48 4.26 12.78 -36.10
N VAL A 49 3.07 13.30 -36.37
CA VAL A 49 1.92 13.25 -35.44
C VAL A 49 1.59 11.84 -35.01
N ASP A 50 1.62 10.86 -35.90
CA ASP A 50 1.30 9.47 -35.59
C ASP A 50 2.33 8.84 -34.61
N GLU A 51 3.61 9.13 -34.79
CA GLU A 51 4.67 8.67 -33.90
C GLU A 51 4.57 9.33 -32.53
N VAL A 52 4.28 10.62 -32.49
CA VAL A 52 4.08 11.37 -31.24
C VAL A 52 2.91 10.80 -30.44
N LYS A 53 1.79 10.55 -31.13
CA LYS A 53 0.59 9.99 -30.50
C LYS A 53 0.84 8.60 -29.93
N ALA A 54 1.49 7.73 -30.68
CA ALA A 54 1.83 6.38 -30.22
C ALA A 54 2.75 6.42 -29.02
N GLU A 55 3.78 7.27 -29.03
CA GLU A 55 4.72 7.42 -27.92
C GLU A 55 4.06 8.01 -26.69
N TYR A 56 3.18 9.00 -26.85
CA TYR A 56 2.38 9.57 -25.77
C TYR A 56 1.54 8.49 -25.08
N GLU A 57 0.79 7.71 -25.87
CA GLU A 57 -0.05 6.63 -25.34
C GLU A 57 0.78 5.58 -24.59
N ARG A 58 1.95 5.22 -25.14
CA ARG A 58 2.86 4.26 -24.50
C ARG A 58 3.33 4.74 -23.14
N ILE A 59 3.73 6.00 -23.03
CA ILE A 59 4.22 6.60 -21.80
C ILE A 59 3.11 6.62 -20.74
N ILE A 60 1.93 7.07 -21.11
CA ILE A 60 0.80 7.18 -20.17
C ILE A 60 0.32 5.81 -19.72
N ASP A 61 0.16 4.85 -20.62
CA ASP A 61 -0.29 3.50 -20.29
C ASP A 61 0.71 2.80 -19.37
N LYS A 62 1.99 2.91 -19.66
CA LYS A 62 3.05 2.35 -18.82
C LYS A 62 3.06 2.96 -17.43
N ALA A 63 2.92 4.27 -17.34
CA ALA A 63 2.88 4.98 -16.07
C ALA A 63 1.66 4.58 -15.22
N ARG A 64 0.50 4.43 -15.83
CA ARG A 64 -0.71 3.96 -15.15
C ARG A 64 -0.53 2.54 -14.63
N GLU A 65 0.02 1.66 -15.43
CA GLU A 65 0.31 0.29 -15.01
C GLU A 65 1.29 0.25 -13.83
N GLU A 66 2.37 1.02 -13.87
CA GLU A 66 3.32 1.11 -12.77
C GLU A 66 2.68 1.69 -11.51
N ALA A 67 1.88 2.74 -11.65
CA ALA A 67 1.18 3.36 -10.54
C ALA A 67 0.18 2.40 -9.88
N ASP A 68 -0.59 1.66 -10.67
CA ASP A 68 -1.55 0.66 -10.19
C ASP A 68 -0.84 -0.48 -9.46
N LYS A 69 0.28 -0.95 -9.98
CA LYS A 69 1.09 -1.98 -9.32
C LYS A 69 1.64 -1.50 -7.98
N GLU A 70 2.11 -0.27 -7.92
CA GLU A 70 2.63 0.33 -6.68
C GLU A 70 1.55 0.35 -5.59
N VAL A 71 0.35 0.78 -5.94
CA VAL A 71 -0.78 0.83 -5.00
C VAL A 71 -1.24 -0.59 -4.62
N GLU A 72 -1.35 -1.50 -5.58
CA GLU A 72 -1.77 -2.88 -5.32
C GLU A 72 -0.79 -3.62 -4.42
N ASN A 73 0.50 -3.52 -4.69
CA ASN A 73 1.54 -4.11 -3.85
C ASN A 73 1.50 -3.56 -2.42
N ALA A 74 1.25 -2.25 -2.28
CA ALA A 74 1.13 -1.63 -0.97
C ALA A 74 -0.12 -2.11 -0.23
N ARG A 75 -1.24 -2.31 -0.92
CA ARG A 75 -2.47 -2.87 -0.33
C ARG A 75 -2.27 -4.29 0.16
N GLU A 76 -1.62 -5.14 -0.63
CA GLU A 76 -1.29 -6.50 -0.23
C GLU A 76 -0.39 -6.52 1.00
N LYS A 77 0.63 -5.69 1.02
CA LYS A 77 1.56 -5.56 2.13
C LYS A 77 0.86 -5.06 3.40
N ALA A 78 0.02 -4.05 3.28
CA ALA A 78 -0.76 -3.51 4.38
C ALA A 78 -1.75 -4.55 4.92
N SER A 79 -2.41 -5.31 4.04
CA SER A 79 -3.32 -6.38 4.40
C SER A 79 -2.62 -7.50 5.16
N LYS A 80 -1.44 -7.92 4.72
CA LYS A 80 -0.62 -8.93 5.41
C LYS A 80 -0.23 -8.49 6.81
N ILE A 81 0.20 -7.24 6.95
CA ILE A 81 0.56 -6.67 8.25
C ILE A 81 -0.64 -6.71 9.20
N LYS A 82 -1.80 -6.28 8.75
CA LYS A 82 -3.04 -6.31 9.55
C LYS A 82 -3.44 -7.72 9.93
N THR A 83 -3.37 -8.67 9.01
CA THR A 83 -3.72 -10.07 9.23
C THR A 83 -2.78 -10.74 10.24
N GLU A 84 -1.48 -10.57 10.09
CA GLU A 84 -0.48 -11.12 11.00
C GLU A 84 -0.67 -10.62 12.42
N VAL A 85 -0.98 -9.35 12.56
CA VAL A 85 -1.20 -8.75 13.86
C VAL A 85 -2.53 -9.17 14.46
N GLY A 86 -3.60 -9.23 13.68
CA GLY A 86 -4.87 -9.76 14.12
C GLY A 86 -4.72 -11.18 14.65
N SER A 87 -3.98 -12.02 13.96
CA SER A 87 -3.68 -13.39 14.39
C SER A 87 -2.90 -13.43 15.70
N LYS A 88 -1.88 -12.59 15.83
CA LYS A 88 -1.09 -12.50 17.08
C LYS A 88 -1.92 -11.98 18.25
N ALA A 89 -2.75 -10.97 18.01
CA ALA A 89 -3.64 -10.42 19.01
C ALA A 89 -4.64 -11.47 19.52
N ASP A 90 -5.25 -12.26 18.63
CA ASP A 90 -6.16 -13.33 18.99
C ASP A 90 -5.48 -14.39 19.85
N LYS A 91 -4.28 -14.79 19.52
CA LYS A 91 -3.48 -15.73 20.32
C LYS A 91 -3.17 -15.20 21.72
N ILE A 92 -2.85 -13.94 21.82
CA ILE A 92 -2.58 -13.28 23.11
C ILE A 92 -3.85 -13.21 23.95
N ILE A 93 -4.98 -12.85 23.36
CA ILE A 93 -6.28 -12.80 24.04
C ILE A 93 -6.64 -14.17 24.59
N LYS A 94 -6.53 -15.23 23.80
CA LYS A 94 -6.78 -16.61 24.23
C LYS A 94 -5.88 -17.00 25.40
N ARG A 95 -4.63 -16.64 25.36
CA ARG A 95 -3.66 -16.90 26.43
C ARG A 95 -4.03 -16.18 27.72
N ILE A 96 -4.45 -14.93 27.65
CA ILE A 96 -4.91 -14.14 28.81
C ILE A 96 -6.16 -14.77 29.42
N VAL A 97 -7.14 -15.11 28.61
CA VAL A 97 -8.37 -15.75 29.04
C VAL A 97 -8.07 -17.10 29.74
N SER A 98 -7.21 -17.91 29.15
CA SER A 98 -6.78 -19.18 29.74
C SER A 98 -6.11 -18.99 31.09
N ASN A 99 -5.26 -18.02 31.26
CA ASN A 99 -4.58 -17.72 32.54
C ASN A 99 -5.55 -17.20 33.61
N ILE A 100 -6.55 -16.42 33.23
CA ILE A 100 -7.55 -15.87 34.17
C ILE A 100 -8.53 -16.94 34.61
N THR A 101 -9.01 -17.78 33.69
CA THR A 101 -10.03 -18.82 33.98
C THR A 101 -9.43 -20.10 34.51
N GLY A 102 -8.12 -20.29 34.44
CA GLY A 102 -7.46 -21.54 34.78
C GLY A 102 -7.79 -22.68 33.83
N ALA A 103 -8.45 -22.41 32.71
CA ALA A 103 -8.80 -23.40 31.72
C ALA A 103 -7.63 -23.61 30.74
N GLU A 104 -7.24 -24.87 30.56
CA GLU A 104 -6.32 -25.21 29.45
C GLU A 104 -7.13 -25.21 28.17
N LEU A 105 -6.83 -24.22 27.34
CA LEU A 105 -7.30 -24.20 25.97
C LEU A 105 -6.29 -25.02 25.15
N GLY A 106 -6.63 -26.28 25.04
CA GLY A 106 -5.82 -27.23 24.28
C GLY A 106 -5.59 -26.85 22.82
#